data_826cdf0e3ad0f9946e1449f58bb96fa7
#
_entry.id   826cdf0e3ad0f9946e1449f58bb96fa7
#
_cell.length_a   1.000
_cell.length_b   1.000
_cell.length_c   1.000
_cell.angle_alpha   90.00
_cell.angle_beta   90.00
_cell.angle_gamma   90.00
#
_symmetry.space_group_name_H-M   'P 1'
#
loop_
_entity.id
_entity.type
_entity.pdbx_description
1 polymer ?
#
loop_
_entity_poly.entity_id
_entity_poly.type
_entity_poly.pdbx_seq_one_letter_code
_entity_poly.pdbx_strand_id
1 'polypeptide(L)'
;LYAHNNFDSNALVLGDVTKDIRSKFYTNISWKRSGPKNNIRKGWGNIVDSILVFKKGDPYFNVEYQPLDETYAKNSFKNKDDKGFYALGKLTGEKSRIGHMYEYNGYNPQYGWRFAEDKTKTLHEQNLIHWGANLPYKKIYLDESKGSPIQNFWDDIHFISRSEKNKRKYPTQKPLKLLERIIRTSCPPDGKVLDPFCGSGTTALACYNLGRDCTTMDISKDSIKIATEALIDAGCDINTEE
;
A
#
# COMPACT_ATOMS: atom_id res chain seq x y z
N LEU A 1 -4.73 3.14 -13.19
CA LEU A 1 -4.37 4.54 -13.42
C LEU A 1 -4.36 5.31 -12.10
N TYR A 2 -3.29 6.05 -11.87
CA TYR A 2 -3.12 6.94 -10.73
C TYR A 2 -2.99 8.37 -11.26
N ALA A 3 -3.80 9.28 -10.75
CA ALA A 3 -3.72 10.70 -11.07
C ALA A 3 -3.46 11.50 -9.79
N HIS A 4 -2.35 12.22 -9.76
CA HIS A 4 -1.95 13.09 -8.66
C HIS A 4 -2.13 14.54 -9.08
N ASN A 5 -2.98 15.27 -8.36
CA ASN A 5 -3.23 16.67 -8.59
C ASN A 5 -3.50 17.44 -7.28
N ASN A 6 -3.51 18.76 -7.34
CA ASN A 6 -4.08 19.57 -6.27
C ASN A 6 -5.61 19.40 -6.20
N PHE A 7 -6.23 19.86 -5.13
CA PHE A 7 -7.65 19.63 -4.87
C PHE A 7 -8.57 20.18 -5.99
N ASP A 8 -8.27 21.37 -6.53
CA ASP A 8 -9.09 22.01 -7.56
C ASP A 8 -9.05 21.23 -8.88
N SER A 9 -7.89 20.74 -9.27
CA SER A 9 -7.72 19.90 -10.46
C SER A 9 -8.38 18.53 -10.31
N ASN A 10 -8.45 17.96 -9.10
CA ASN A 10 -9.09 16.67 -8.87
C ASN A 10 -10.60 16.67 -9.12
N ALA A 11 -11.28 17.77 -8.81
CA ALA A 11 -12.71 17.91 -9.09
C ALA A 11 -13.01 17.91 -10.59
N LEU A 12 -12.17 18.57 -11.39
CA LEU A 12 -12.25 18.56 -12.86
C LEU A 12 -11.91 17.18 -13.43
N VAL A 13 -10.83 16.55 -12.97
CA VAL A 13 -10.43 15.21 -13.42
C VAL A 13 -11.49 14.16 -13.11
N LEU A 14 -12.14 14.20 -11.94
CA LEU A 14 -13.25 13.30 -11.62
C LEU A 14 -14.44 13.48 -12.56
N GLY A 15 -14.75 14.73 -12.97
CA GLY A 15 -15.83 15.04 -13.87
C GLY A 15 -15.58 14.57 -15.31
N ASP A 16 -14.39 14.78 -15.84
CA ASP A 16 -14.07 14.55 -17.25
C ASP A 16 -13.49 13.16 -17.52
N VAL A 17 -12.53 12.71 -16.71
CA VAL A 17 -11.87 11.39 -16.88
C VAL A 17 -12.85 10.23 -16.73
N THR A 18 -13.90 10.35 -15.91
CA THR A 18 -14.91 9.30 -15.75
C THR A 18 -15.81 9.14 -16.97
N LYS A 19 -15.93 10.16 -17.84
CA LYS A 19 -16.72 10.09 -19.08
C LYS A 19 -15.95 9.42 -20.22
N ASP A 20 -14.64 9.68 -20.34
CA ASP A 20 -13.85 9.29 -21.50
C ASP A 20 -12.99 8.05 -21.28
N ILE A 21 -12.58 7.76 -20.05
CA ILE A 21 -11.83 6.55 -19.72
C ILE A 21 -12.81 5.45 -19.30
N ARG A 22 -12.82 4.33 -20.01
CA ARG A 22 -13.60 3.11 -19.66
C ARG A 22 -13.14 2.45 -18.34
N SER A 23 -12.56 3.21 -17.44
CA SER A 23 -12.12 2.83 -16.11
C SER A 23 -13.03 3.44 -15.05
N LYS A 24 -13.25 2.71 -13.96
CA LYS A 24 -14.07 3.19 -12.85
C LYS A 24 -13.18 3.78 -11.77
N PHE A 25 -13.58 4.93 -11.21
CA PHE A 25 -12.99 5.42 -9.98
C PHE A 25 -13.06 4.33 -8.91
N TYR A 26 -11.92 4.07 -8.27
CA TYR A 26 -11.80 3.03 -7.25
C TYR A 26 -11.67 3.63 -5.84
N THR A 27 -10.69 4.48 -5.63
CA THR A 27 -10.45 5.12 -4.33
C THR A 27 -9.63 6.39 -4.47
N ASN A 28 -9.64 7.19 -3.40
CA ASN A 28 -8.71 8.29 -3.20
C ASN A 28 -7.69 7.88 -2.14
N ILE A 29 -6.41 8.06 -2.43
CA ILE A 29 -5.34 7.95 -1.46
C ILE A 29 -5.00 9.35 -0.97
N SER A 30 -5.10 9.57 0.33
CA SER A 30 -4.69 10.81 0.99
C SER A 30 -3.21 10.71 1.36
N TRP A 31 -2.35 11.40 0.62
CA TRP A 31 -0.92 11.41 0.89
C TRP A 31 -0.51 12.64 1.69
N LYS A 32 -0.13 12.44 2.94
CA LYS A 32 0.41 13.48 3.83
C LYS A 32 1.87 13.76 3.46
N ARG A 33 2.06 14.71 2.56
CA ARG A 33 3.38 15.02 1.99
C ARG A 33 4.29 15.85 2.89
N SER A 34 3.75 16.55 3.89
CA SER A 34 4.54 17.42 4.77
C SER A 34 4.00 17.45 6.19
N GLY A 35 4.84 17.89 7.13
CA GLY A 35 4.43 18.20 8.49
C GLY A 35 3.54 19.44 8.60
N PRO A 36 3.08 19.79 9.82
CA PRO A 36 2.26 20.96 10.07
C PRO A 36 3.01 22.24 9.70
N LYS A 37 2.24 23.28 9.30
CA LYS A 37 2.75 24.59 8.94
C LYS A 37 2.48 25.58 10.08
N ASN A 38 3.51 26.23 10.58
CA ASN A 38 3.40 27.16 11.74
C ASN A 38 2.87 28.56 11.37
N ASN A 39 2.78 28.89 10.07
CA ASN A 39 2.38 30.21 9.58
C ASN A 39 0.90 30.34 9.21
N ILE A 40 0.06 29.40 9.68
CA ILE A 40 -1.38 29.43 9.40
C ILE A 40 -2.05 30.49 10.26
N ARG A 41 -2.75 31.44 9.61
CA ARG A 41 -3.49 32.49 10.30
C ARG A 41 -4.98 32.53 9.96
N LYS A 42 -5.33 32.15 8.73
CA LYS A 42 -6.72 32.16 8.22
C LYS A 42 -6.93 30.90 7.36
N GLY A 43 -7.65 29.92 7.89
CA GLY A 43 -7.96 28.66 7.22
C GLY A 43 -6.99 27.52 7.52
N TRP A 44 -7.17 26.38 6.86
CA TRP A 44 -6.43 25.14 7.08
C TRP A 44 -5.17 25.08 6.21
N GLY A 45 -4.07 24.55 6.76
CA GLY A 45 -2.85 24.33 5.99
C GLY A 45 -2.98 23.11 5.07
N ASN A 46 -2.65 23.28 3.80
CA ASN A 46 -2.60 22.17 2.86
C ASN A 46 -1.29 21.37 3.03
N ILE A 47 -1.39 20.22 3.68
CA ILE A 47 -0.29 19.27 3.92
C ILE A 47 -0.55 17.88 3.31
N VAL A 48 -1.72 17.71 2.71
CA VAL A 48 -2.17 16.45 2.11
C VAL A 48 -2.43 16.68 0.62
N ASP A 49 -1.93 15.78 -0.22
CA ASP A 49 -2.31 15.70 -1.63
C ASP A 49 -3.18 14.46 -1.85
N SER A 50 -4.06 14.52 -2.84
CA SER A 50 -4.92 13.43 -3.25
C SER A 50 -4.33 12.68 -4.43
N ILE A 51 -4.36 11.35 -4.38
CA ILE A 51 -4.01 10.48 -5.50
C ILE A 51 -5.27 9.68 -5.87
N LEU A 52 -5.86 10.00 -7.01
CA LEU A 52 -7.06 9.33 -7.51
C LEU A 52 -6.66 8.02 -8.19
N VAL A 53 -7.30 6.94 -7.78
CA VAL A 53 -7.05 5.60 -8.33
C VAL A 53 -8.26 5.15 -9.13
N PHE A 54 -8.01 4.75 -10.36
CA PHE A 54 -9.02 4.19 -11.27
C PHE A 54 -8.65 2.76 -11.63
N LYS A 55 -9.63 1.89 -11.81
CA LYS A 55 -9.43 0.51 -12.21
C LYS A 55 -10.33 0.10 -13.37
N LYS A 56 -9.87 -0.87 -14.15
CA LYS A 56 -10.64 -1.55 -15.20
C LYS A 56 -10.57 -3.05 -14.97
N GLY A 57 -11.73 -3.71 -14.93
CA GLY A 57 -11.80 -5.15 -14.67
C GLY A 57 -11.32 -5.52 -13.27
N ASP A 58 -10.62 -6.66 -13.18
CA ASP A 58 -9.98 -7.17 -11.97
C ASP A 58 -8.45 -6.94 -12.09
N PRO A 59 -7.94 -5.82 -11.56
CA PRO A 59 -6.54 -5.47 -11.70
C PRO A 59 -5.66 -6.27 -10.73
N TYR A 60 -4.40 -6.46 -11.10
CA TYR A 60 -3.38 -6.91 -10.16
C TYR A 60 -3.32 -5.99 -8.94
N PHE A 61 -3.25 -6.55 -7.76
CA PHE A 61 -3.04 -5.83 -6.50
C PHE A 61 -2.18 -6.65 -5.55
N ASN A 62 -1.00 -6.14 -5.24
CA ASN A 62 -0.12 -6.70 -4.23
C ASN A 62 -0.24 -5.91 -2.93
N VAL A 63 -0.57 -6.60 -1.83
CA VAL A 63 -0.74 -5.98 -0.51
C VAL A 63 0.63 -5.62 0.07
N GLU A 64 0.87 -4.34 0.31
CA GLU A 64 2.02 -3.86 1.07
C GLU A 64 1.70 -3.71 2.55
N TYR A 65 2.71 -3.90 3.38
CA TYR A 65 2.59 -3.84 4.84
C TYR A 65 3.54 -2.79 5.41
N GLN A 66 3.10 -2.16 6.49
CA GLN A 66 3.91 -1.30 7.33
C GLN A 66 4.12 -1.96 8.69
N PRO A 67 5.18 -1.61 9.44
CA PRO A 67 5.36 -2.10 10.80
C PRO A 67 4.10 -1.89 11.64
N LEU A 68 3.84 -2.81 12.56
CA LEU A 68 2.79 -2.61 13.54
C LEU A 68 3.08 -1.38 14.40
N ASP A 69 2.04 -0.62 14.71
CA ASP A 69 2.12 0.41 15.75
C ASP A 69 2.58 -0.21 17.06
N GLU A 70 3.55 0.41 17.75
CA GLU A 70 4.14 -0.14 18.97
C GLU A 70 3.12 -0.34 20.07
N THR A 71 2.18 0.60 20.22
CA THR A 71 1.12 0.52 21.24
C THR A 71 0.16 -0.62 20.93
N TYR A 72 -0.20 -0.75 19.64
CA TYR A 72 -1.01 -1.87 19.18
C TYR A 72 -0.29 -3.21 19.37
N ALA A 73 0.99 -3.30 19.02
CA ALA A 73 1.78 -4.51 19.19
C ALA A 73 1.83 -4.94 20.66
N LYS A 74 2.17 -4.02 21.58
CA LYS A 74 2.19 -4.27 23.04
C LYS A 74 0.83 -4.70 23.60
N ASN A 75 -0.25 -4.09 23.14
CA ASN A 75 -1.59 -4.38 23.65
C ASN A 75 -2.21 -5.66 23.09
N SER A 76 -1.89 -6.01 21.87
CA SER A 76 -2.47 -7.17 21.17
C SER A 76 -1.67 -8.45 21.40
N PHE A 77 -0.34 -8.37 21.38
CA PHE A 77 0.58 -9.52 21.48
C PHE A 77 1.09 -9.69 22.94
N LYS A 78 0.17 -9.75 23.90
CA LYS A 78 0.48 -9.84 25.32
C LYS A 78 0.63 -11.25 25.87
N ASN A 79 0.17 -12.26 25.14
CA ASN A 79 0.32 -13.66 25.55
C ASN A 79 1.70 -14.14 25.09
N LYS A 80 2.29 -15.08 25.85
CA LYS A 80 3.62 -15.63 25.56
C LYS A 80 3.65 -17.12 25.82
N ASP A 81 4.35 -17.85 24.97
CA ASP A 81 4.78 -19.22 25.18
C ASP A 81 6.23 -19.38 24.70
N ASP A 82 6.72 -20.64 24.60
CA ASP A 82 8.11 -20.95 24.24
C ASP A 82 8.49 -20.44 22.84
N LYS A 83 7.50 -20.28 21.93
CA LYS A 83 7.70 -19.76 20.57
C LYS A 83 7.78 -18.23 20.53
N GLY A 84 7.20 -17.53 21.51
CA GLY A 84 7.24 -16.07 21.55
C GLY A 84 5.93 -15.40 21.96
N PHE A 85 5.84 -14.10 21.70
CA PHE A 85 4.63 -13.31 21.95
C PHE A 85 3.58 -13.54 20.87
N TYR A 86 2.31 -13.69 21.29
CA TYR A 86 1.20 -13.89 20.34
C TYR A 86 -0.07 -13.15 20.74
N ALA A 87 -0.83 -12.79 19.73
CA ALA A 87 -2.20 -12.29 19.82
C ALA A 87 -3.21 -13.43 19.66
N LEU A 88 -4.44 -13.21 20.18
CA LEU A 88 -5.55 -14.14 20.09
C LEU A 88 -6.45 -13.80 18.88
N GLY A 89 -6.39 -14.61 17.83
CA GLY A 89 -7.26 -14.53 16.68
C GLY A 89 -8.54 -15.36 16.87
N LYS A 90 -9.68 -14.86 16.42
CA LYS A 90 -10.96 -15.62 16.45
C LYS A 90 -10.82 -16.94 15.67
N LEU A 91 -11.14 -18.04 16.31
CA LEU A 91 -11.16 -19.38 15.72
C LEU A 91 -12.58 -19.88 15.42
N THR A 92 -13.57 -19.28 16.07
CA THR A 92 -15.00 -19.61 15.92
C THR A 92 -15.76 -18.59 15.09
N GLY A 93 -16.85 -19.01 14.50
CA GLY A 93 -17.80 -18.15 13.81
C GLY A 93 -18.53 -17.20 14.76
N GLU A 94 -19.41 -16.40 14.21
CA GLU A 94 -20.29 -15.47 14.93
C GLU A 94 -21.64 -15.38 14.21
N LYS A 95 -22.68 -14.85 14.87
CA LYS A 95 -24.04 -14.79 14.33
C LYS A 95 -24.13 -14.21 12.90
N SER A 96 -23.32 -13.22 12.61
CA SER A 96 -23.25 -12.57 11.29
C SER A 96 -22.47 -13.38 10.25
N ARG A 97 -21.68 -14.37 10.68
CA ARG A 97 -20.85 -15.22 9.82
C ARG A 97 -20.71 -16.61 10.42
N ILE A 98 -21.67 -17.48 10.11
CA ILE A 98 -21.66 -18.89 10.54
C ILE A 98 -20.50 -19.61 9.84
N GLY A 99 -19.74 -20.41 10.60
CA GLY A 99 -18.62 -21.20 10.12
C GLY A 99 -19.00 -22.67 9.87
N HIS A 100 -17.98 -23.52 9.88
CA HIS A 100 -18.14 -24.97 9.72
C HIS A 100 -18.65 -25.60 11.02
N MET A 101 -19.75 -26.35 10.95
CA MET A 101 -20.40 -26.97 12.10
C MET A 101 -19.82 -28.37 12.34
N TYR A 102 -18.99 -28.51 13.36
CA TYR A 102 -18.45 -29.80 13.82
C TYR A 102 -17.98 -29.65 15.28
N GLU A 103 -17.87 -30.80 15.95
CA GLU A 103 -17.27 -30.89 17.29
C GLU A 103 -15.76 -31.22 17.14
N TYR A 104 -14.92 -30.55 17.90
CA TYR A 104 -13.49 -30.82 17.94
C TYR A 104 -12.92 -30.63 19.34
N ASN A 105 -12.20 -31.65 19.83
CA ASN A 105 -11.57 -31.65 21.14
C ASN A 105 -12.57 -31.33 22.30
N GLY A 106 -13.78 -31.92 22.21
CA GLY A 106 -14.86 -31.71 23.19
C GLY A 106 -15.52 -30.33 23.12
N TYR A 107 -15.23 -29.53 22.13
CA TYR A 107 -15.80 -28.21 21.94
C TYR A 107 -16.61 -28.11 20.63
N ASN A 108 -17.88 -27.66 20.77
CA ASN A 108 -18.79 -27.45 19.64
C ASN A 108 -19.26 -25.99 19.66
N PRO A 109 -18.66 -25.10 18.83
CA PRO A 109 -19.00 -23.69 18.84
C PRO A 109 -20.40 -23.43 18.27
N GLN A 110 -21.20 -22.61 18.96
CA GLN A 110 -22.56 -22.26 18.57
C GLN A 110 -22.70 -21.78 17.12
N TYR A 111 -21.71 -21.07 16.60
CA TYR A 111 -21.70 -20.54 15.23
C TYR A 111 -20.64 -21.21 14.35
N GLY A 112 -20.18 -22.41 14.72
CA GLY A 112 -19.21 -23.20 13.98
C GLY A 112 -17.79 -22.65 14.07
N TRP A 113 -16.87 -23.33 13.40
CA TRP A 113 -15.47 -23.00 13.30
C TRP A 113 -15.19 -22.14 12.06
N ARG A 114 -14.23 -21.22 12.15
CA ARG A 114 -13.82 -20.41 10.98
C ARG A 114 -13.08 -21.20 9.91
N PHE A 115 -12.54 -22.34 10.26
CA PHE A 115 -11.78 -23.23 9.38
C PHE A 115 -12.45 -24.59 9.28
N ALA A 116 -12.23 -25.29 8.18
CA ALA A 116 -12.63 -26.69 8.04
C ALA A 116 -11.90 -27.57 9.07
N GLU A 117 -12.45 -28.74 9.37
CA GLU A 117 -11.96 -29.62 10.43
C GLU A 117 -10.48 -30.01 10.26
N ASP A 118 -10.08 -30.40 9.06
CA ASP A 118 -8.67 -30.77 8.77
C ASP A 118 -7.71 -29.62 9.06
N LYS A 119 -8.09 -28.38 8.73
CA LYS A 119 -7.28 -27.21 9.04
C LYS A 119 -7.20 -26.94 10.54
N THR A 120 -8.28 -27.19 11.27
CA THR A 120 -8.32 -27.03 12.74
C THR A 120 -7.45 -28.10 13.41
N LYS A 121 -7.47 -29.35 12.92
CA LYS A 121 -6.57 -30.42 13.35
C LYS A 121 -5.11 -30.01 13.15
N THR A 122 -4.76 -29.57 11.96
CA THR A 122 -3.40 -29.08 11.66
C THR A 122 -2.95 -27.96 12.60
N LEU A 123 -3.83 -26.98 12.87
CA LEU A 123 -3.51 -25.89 13.81
C LEU A 123 -3.28 -26.41 15.23
N HIS A 124 -4.03 -27.43 15.66
CA HIS A 124 -3.86 -28.05 16.98
C HIS A 124 -2.52 -28.80 17.07
N GLU A 125 -2.23 -29.66 16.11
CA GLU A 125 -0.96 -30.41 16.02
C GLU A 125 0.26 -29.50 16.02
N GLN A 126 0.16 -28.31 15.39
CA GLN A 126 1.20 -27.29 15.37
C GLN A 126 1.24 -26.43 16.65
N ASN A 127 0.44 -26.75 17.69
CA ASN A 127 0.28 -25.94 18.90
C ASN A 127 -0.11 -24.48 18.64
N LEU A 128 -0.91 -24.24 17.60
CA LEU A 128 -1.39 -22.91 17.18
C LEU A 128 -2.78 -22.57 17.72
N ILE A 129 -3.36 -23.42 18.59
CA ILE A 129 -4.62 -23.14 19.28
C ILE A 129 -4.34 -22.82 20.75
N HIS A 130 -4.85 -21.69 21.20
CA HIS A 130 -4.95 -21.33 22.60
C HIS A 130 -6.33 -21.70 23.09
N TRP A 131 -6.41 -22.72 23.96
CA TRP A 131 -7.64 -23.15 24.61
C TRP A 131 -7.93 -22.24 25.80
N GLY A 132 -8.72 -21.18 25.60
CA GLY A 132 -9.19 -20.31 26.69
C GLY A 132 -10.32 -20.97 27.49
N ALA A 133 -10.66 -20.39 28.62
CA ALA A 133 -11.72 -20.94 29.53
C ALA A 133 -13.08 -21.07 28.83
N ASN A 134 -13.42 -20.16 27.91
CA ASN A 134 -14.72 -20.13 27.25
C ASN A 134 -14.66 -20.40 25.74
N LEU A 135 -13.57 -20.04 25.08
CA LEU A 135 -13.44 -20.11 23.63
C LEU A 135 -12.02 -20.49 23.24
N PRO A 136 -11.87 -21.29 22.18
CA PRO A 136 -10.58 -21.49 21.53
C PRO A 136 -10.21 -20.30 20.64
N TYR A 137 -8.92 -19.97 20.60
CA TYR A 137 -8.35 -18.90 19.77
C TYR A 137 -7.17 -19.40 18.96
N LYS A 138 -6.98 -18.86 17.76
CA LYS A 138 -5.76 -19.06 16.99
C LYS A 138 -4.65 -18.19 17.56
N LYS A 139 -3.48 -18.77 17.84
CA LYS A 139 -2.27 -18.01 18.15
C LYS A 139 -1.74 -17.34 16.87
N ILE A 140 -1.50 -16.04 16.95
CA ILE A 140 -0.88 -15.25 15.87
C ILE A 140 0.39 -14.66 16.46
N TYR A 141 1.55 -15.18 16.04
CA TYR A 141 2.83 -14.76 16.62
C TYR A 141 3.28 -13.42 16.06
N LEU A 142 3.88 -12.60 16.95
CA LEU A 142 4.39 -11.27 16.58
C LEU A 142 5.49 -11.37 15.52
N ASP A 143 6.41 -12.30 15.69
CA ASP A 143 7.55 -12.50 14.78
C ASP A 143 7.15 -13.03 13.39
N GLU A 144 5.96 -13.62 13.28
CA GLU A 144 5.36 -14.06 12.00
C GLU A 144 4.46 -13.00 11.37
N SER A 145 4.23 -11.88 12.06
CA SER A 145 3.37 -10.81 11.56
C SER A 145 4.04 -10.04 10.44
N LYS A 146 3.35 -9.93 9.31
CA LYS A 146 3.77 -9.08 8.20
C LYS A 146 3.63 -7.57 8.51
N GLY A 147 3.06 -7.22 9.66
CA GLY A 147 2.67 -5.85 9.99
C GLY A 147 1.22 -5.54 9.64
N SER A 148 0.88 -4.26 9.57
CA SER A 148 -0.44 -3.78 9.18
C SER A 148 -0.50 -3.52 7.67
N PRO A 149 -1.52 -4.04 6.95
CA PRO A 149 -1.70 -3.69 5.54
C PRO A 149 -1.84 -2.17 5.38
N ILE A 150 -1.11 -1.60 4.43
CA ILE A 150 -1.20 -0.18 4.11
C ILE A 150 -2.59 0.12 3.54
N GLN A 151 -3.23 1.14 4.07
CA GLN A 151 -4.54 1.61 3.65
C GLN A 151 -4.41 2.81 2.69
N ASN A 152 -5.49 3.54 2.47
CA ASN A 152 -5.54 4.70 1.59
C ASN A 152 -5.15 6.04 2.26
N PHE A 153 -4.51 6.00 3.42
CA PHE A 153 -3.89 7.15 4.07
C PHE A 153 -2.38 6.90 4.23
N TRP A 154 -1.56 7.72 3.57
CA TRP A 154 -0.10 7.58 3.56
C TRP A 154 0.54 8.78 4.24
N ASP A 155 1.15 8.56 5.39
CA ASP A 155 1.84 9.59 6.19
C ASP A 155 3.30 9.27 6.49
N ASP A 156 3.77 8.14 5.99
CA ASP A 156 5.13 7.61 6.15
C ASP A 156 6.09 8.01 5.00
N ILE A 157 5.59 8.61 3.92
CA ILE A 157 6.37 9.09 2.79
C ILE A 157 6.26 10.61 2.73
N HIS A 158 7.33 11.31 3.05
CA HIS A 158 7.37 12.77 2.97
C HIS A 158 7.86 13.26 1.61
N PHE A 159 7.59 14.53 1.29
CA PHE A 159 8.16 15.17 0.11
C PHE A 159 9.69 15.25 0.22
N ILE A 160 10.35 15.36 -0.93
CA ILE A 160 11.83 15.46 -1.00
C ILE A 160 12.28 16.77 -0.38
N SER A 161 13.11 16.71 0.65
CA SER A 161 13.71 17.90 1.26
C SER A 161 14.77 18.52 0.34
N ARG A 162 15.12 19.79 0.60
CA ARG A 162 16.15 20.48 -0.20
C ARG A 162 17.53 19.85 -0.05
N SER A 163 17.79 19.16 1.05
CA SER A 163 19.06 18.53 1.39
C SER A 163 19.19 17.08 0.90
N GLU A 164 18.16 16.48 0.33
CA GLU A 164 18.23 15.10 -0.14
C GLU A 164 19.09 14.97 -1.40
N LYS A 165 19.99 13.97 -1.40
CA LYS A 165 20.91 13.69 -2.52
C LYS A 165 20.19 13.45 -3.86
N ASN A 166 18.99 12.88 -3.81
CA ASN A 166 18.20 12.55 -4.99
C ASN A 166 17.35 13.71 -5.51
N LYS A 167 17.49 14.90 -4.91
CA LYS A 167 16.76 16.08 -5.37
C LYS A 167 17.38 16.61 -6.66
N ARG A 168 16.56 16.58 -7.71
CA ARG A 168 16.91 17.19 -9.00
C ARG A 168 16.44 18.64 -9.06
N LYS A 169 16.94 19.39 -10.02
CA LYS A 169 16.47 20.76 -10.31
C LYS A 169 15.08 20.76 -10.97
N TYR A 170 14.13 20.03 -10.39
CA TYR A 170 12.75 19.95 -10.87
C TYR A 170 11.77 20.30 -9.75
N PRO A 171 10.95 21.36 -9.90
CA PRO A 171 10.14 21.92 -8.79
C PRO A 171 9.14 20.96 -8.17
N THR A 172 8.56 20.09 -8.99
CA THR A 172 7.46 19.18 -8.60
C THR A 172 7.87 17.72 -8.51
N GLN A 173 9.18 17.44 -8.33
CA GLN A 173 9.68 16.09 -8.20
C GLN A 173 8.97 15.33 -7.08
N LYS A 174 8.48 14.14 -7.39
CA LYS A 174 7.86 13.24 -6.41
C LYS A 174 8.90 12.35 -5.74
N PRO A 175 8.68 11.96 -4.47
CA PRO A 175 9.55 11.00 -3.78
C PRO A 175 9.57 9.65 -4.51
N LEU A 176 10.77 9.09 -4.67
CA LEU A 176 10.96 7.78 -5.31
C LEU A 176 10.12 6.69 -4.62
N LYS A 177 10.13 6.65 -3.28
CA LYS A 177 9.35 5.71 -2.46
C LYS A 177 7.85 5.75 -2.74
N LEU A 178 7.31 6.91 -3.13
CA LEU A 178 5.89 7.06 -3.48
C LEU A 178 5.57 6.29 -4.75
N LEU A 179 6.39 6.47 -5.80
CA LEU A 179 6.20 5.79 -7.08
C LEU A 179 6.51 4.30 -6.96
N GLU A 180 7.54 3.91 -6.22
CA GLU A 180 7.84 2.51 -5.94
C GLU A 180 6.67 1.81 -5.25
N ARG A 181 6.02 2.43 -4.24
CA ARG A 181 4.82 1.88 -3.60
C ARG A 181 3.70 1.67 -4.60
N ILE A 182 3.38 2.68 -5.41
CA ILE A 182 2.33 2.59 -6.44
C ILE A 182 2.63 1.44 -7.41
N ILE A 183 3.87 1.33 -7.87
CA ILE A 183 4.28 0.30 -8.85
C ILE A 183 4.23 -1.08 -8.20
N ARG A 184 4.80 -1.28 -7.01
CA ARG A 184 4.76 -2.58 -6.31
C ARG A 184 3.35 -3.08 -6.04
N THR A 185 2.42 -2.17 -5.72
CA THR A 185 1.04 -2.54 -5.44
C THR A 185 0.22 -2.84 -6.69
N SER A 186 0.54 -2.21 -7.84
CA SER A 186 -0.37 -2.17 -8.99
C SER A 186 0.20 -2.74 -10.28
N CYS A 187 1.50 -3.01 -10.34
CA CYS A 187 2.17 -3.55 -11.51
C CYS A 187 2.85 -4.87 -11.16
N PRO A 188 2.49 -6.00 -11.82
CA PRO A 188 3.16 -7.27 -11.60
C PRO A 188 4.64 -7.20 -12.01
N PRO A 189 5.51 -8.16 -11.59
CA PRO A 189 6.93 -8.17 -11.92
C PRO A 189 7.25 -7.97 -13.40
N ASP A 190 6.48 -8.58 -14.30
CA ASP A 190 6.67 -8.47 -15.75
C ASP A 190 5.76 -7.44 -16.40
N GLY A 191 5.17 -6.55 -15.58
CA GLY A 191 4.21 -5.56 -16.04
C GLY A 191 4.88 -4.33 -16.64
N LYS A 192 4.07 -3.58 -17.42
CA LYS A 192 4.48 -2.33 -18.06
C LYS A 192 3.82 -1.13 -17.41
N VAL A 193 4.57 -0.07 -17.25
CA VAL A 193 4.11 1.20 -16.69
C VAL A 193 4.15 2.26 -17.80
N LEU A 194 3.09 3.05 -17.89
CA LEU A 194 3.03 4.23 -18.75
C LEU A 194 2.90 5.48 -17.89
N ASP A 195 3.80 6.43 -18.07
CA ASP A 195 3.72 7.76 -17.47
C ASP A 195 3.76 8.85 -18.56
N PRO A 196 2.60 9.39 -18.96
CA PRO A 196 2.52 10.40 -20.02
C PRO A 196 2.94 11.82 -19.57
N PHE A 197 3.37 12.00 -18.31
CA PHE A 197 3.79 13.28 -17.71
C PHE A 197 5.03 13.07 -16.84
N CYS A 198 6.11 12.55 -17.41
CA CYS A 198 7.24 12.01 -16.67
C CYS A 198 7.96 13.03 -15.79
N GLY A 199 7.89 14.33 -16.11
CA GLY A 199 8.57 15.38 -15.36
C GLY A 199 10.05 15.10 -15.15
N SER A 200 10.42 14.87 -13.88
CA SER A 200 11.81 14.53 -13.50
C SER A 200 12.22 13.07 -13.75
N GLY A 201 11.36 12.23 -14.32
CA GLY A 201 11.62 10.82 -14.59
C GLY A 201 11.58 9.91 -13.33
N THR A 202 10.94 10.34 -12.25
CA THR A 202 10.91 9.55 -11.01
C THR A 202 10.17 8.22 -11.20
N THR A 203 9.11 8.18 -12.01
CA THR A 203 8.37 6.96 -12.34
C THR A 203 9.25 5.94 -13.05
N ALA A 204 10.00 6.39 -14.06
CA ALA A 204 10.91 5.51 -14.81
C ALA A 204 12.04 4.96 -13.90
N LEU A 205 12.59 5.80 -13.02
CA LEU A 205 13.59 5.35 -12.05
C LEU A 205 13.01 4.33 -11.07
N ALA A 206 11.77 4.52 -10.62
CA ALA A 206 11.09 3.56 -9.77
C ALA A 206 10.86 2.22 -10.48
N CYS A 207 10.48 2.25 -11.75
CA CYS A 207 10.34 1.06 -12.59
C CYS A 207 11.66 0.32 -12.74
N TYR A 208 12.75 1.03 -13.04
CA TYR A 208 14.08 0.45 -13.14
C TYR A 208 14.49 -0.27 -11.86
N ASN A 209 14.38 0.40 -10.70
CA ASN A 209 14.69 -0.19 -9.39
C ASN A 209 13.89 -1.46 -9.08
N LEU A 210 12.69 -1.54 -9.63
CA LEU A 210 11.77 -2.65 -9.40
C LEU A 210 11.77 -3.70 -10.52
N GLY A 211 12.58 -3.53 -11.56
CA GLY A 211 12.64 -4.44 -12.71
C GLY A 211 11.33 -4.48 -13.50
N ARG A 212 10.70 -3.31 -13.76
CA ARG A 212 9.51 -3.17 -14.61
C ARG A 212 9.86 -2.38 -15.87
N ASP A 213 9.23 -2.75 -16.99
CA ASP A 213 9.29 -1.94 -18.20
C ASP A 213 8.53 -0.63 -17.99
N CYS A 214 9.07 0.45 -18.53
CA CYS A 214 8.44 1.77 -18.42
C CYS A 214 8.51 2.52 -19.75
N THR A 215 7.36 3.05 -20.14
CA THR A 215 7.30 4.05 -21.22
C THR A 215 6.92 5.38 -20.60
N THR A 216 7.73 6.40 -20.82
CA THR A 216 7.47 7.75 -20.31
C THR A 216 7.51 8.78 -21.42
N MET A 217 6.73 9.83 -21.27
CA MET A 217 6.73 10.96 -22.19
C MET A 217 6.49 12.28 -21.44
N ASP A 218 6.85 13.38 -22.06
CA ASP A 218 6.54 14.72 -21.55
C ASP A 218 6.53 15.70 -22.73
N ILE A 219 5.71 16.73 -22.67
CA ILE A 219 5.68 17.80 -23.69
C ILE A 219 6.89 18.72 -23.58
N SER A 220 7.51 18.79 -22.39
CA SER A 220 8.66 19.64 -22.12
C SER A 220 9.97 18.92 -22.45
N LYS A 221 10.72 19.47 -23.41
CA LYS A 221 12.07 18.97 -23.74
C LYS A 221 13.02 19.02 -22.55
N ASP A 222 12.88 20.01 -21.67
CA ASP A 222 13.69 20.12 -20.45
C ASP A 222 13.36 18.99 -19.46
N SER A 223 12.08 18.61 -19.34
CA SER A 223 11.67 17.45 -18.53
C SER A 223 12.30 16.18 -19.07
N ILE A 224 12.22 15.92 -20.37
CA ILE A 224 12.82 14.75 -21.00
C ILE A 224 14.33 14.73 -20.76
N LYS A 225 15.03 15.86 -20.94
CA LYS A 225 16.48 15.95 -20.67
C LYS A 225 16.82 15.59 -19.23
N ILE A 226 16.11 16.18 -18.24
CA ILE A 226 16.32 15.90 -16.81
C ILE A 226 16.03 14.43 -16.50
N ALA A 227 14.97 13.86 -17.06
CA ALA A 227 14.62 12.46 -16.87
C ALA A 227 15.69 11.53 -17.46
N THR A 228 16.14 11.80 -18.68
CA THR A 228 17.19 11.04 -19.39
C THR A 228 18.51 11.05 -18.61
N GLU A 229 19.00 12.24 -18.22
CA GLU A 229 20.22 12.37 -17.41
C GLU A 229 20.12 11.54 -16.12
N ALA A 230 18.98 11.61 -15.47
CA ALA A 230 18.75 10.88 -14.23
C ALA A 230 18.73 9.37 -14.36
N LEU A 231 18.24 8.85 -15.49
CA LEU A 231 18.20 7.43 -15.78
C LEU A 231 19.59 6.91 -16.19
N ILE A 232 20.34 7.71 -16.97
CA ILE A 232 21.74 7.40 -17.31
C ILE A 232 22.60 7.32 -16.06
N ASP A 233 22.49 8.31 -15.17
CA ASP A 233 23.22 8.34 -13.89
C ASP A 233 22.88 7.13 -12.99
N ALA A 234 21.69 6.58 -13.12
CA ALA A 234 21.27 5.37 -12.42
C ALA A 234 21.69 4.06 -13.12
N GLY A 235 22.30 4.14 -14.30
CA GLY A 235 22.72 2.97 -15.10
C GLY A 235 21.59 2.29 -15.86
N CYS A 236 20.50 3.01 -16.16
CA CYS A 236 19.39 2.46 -16.93
C CYS A 236 19.73 2.40 -18.43
N ASP A 237 19.35 1.31 -19.09
CA ASP A 237 19.27 1.28 -20.55
C ASP A 237 18.03 2.05 -21.01
N ILE A 238 18.23 3.06 -21.83
CA ILE A 238 17.14 3.90 -22.31
C ILE A 238 17.13 3.95 -23.83
N ASN A 239 15.94 3.86 -24.41
CA ASN A 239 15.68 4.17 -25.80
C ASN A 239 14.88 5.47 -25.86
N THR A 240 15.36 6.45 -26.61
CA THR A 240 14.66 7.73 -26.84
C THR A 240 14.14 7.77 -28.27
N GLU A 241 12.84 8.05 -28.41
CA GLU A 241 12.20 8.36 -29.69
C GLU A 241 11.83 9.85 -29.70
N GLU A 242 12.06 10.53 -30.83
CA GLU A 242 11.74 11.95 -31.00
C GLU A 242 10.25 12.17 -31.39
#